data_271971c693f5b22d777a358db28c582b
#
_entry.id   271971c693f5b22d777a358db28c582b
#
_cell.length_a   1.000
_cell.length_b   1.000
_cell.length_c   1.000
_cell.angle_alpha   90.00
_cell.angle_beta   90.00
_cell.angle_gamma   90.00
#
_symmetry.space_group_name_H-M   'P 1'
#
loop_
_entity.id
_entity.type
_entity.pdbx_description
1 polymer ?
#
loop_
_entity_poly.entity_id
_entity_poly.type
_entity_poly.pdbx_seq_one_letter_code
_entity_poly.pdbx_strand_id
1 'polypeptide(L)'
;MNTYIIFSRFSPEAFDDPKHFLELAGQVSKKIKSDCPGVRWKDSYATLGRFDVVDIVEASDPKEIEKVAMIIRAFGHSTTETLSGTPWRDFLDGLKK
;
A
#
# COMPACT_ATOMS: atom_id res chain seq x y z
N MET A 1 -8.05 0.85 14.86
CA MET A 1 -7.32 1.28 13.66
C MET A 1 -8.20 1.18 12.44
N ASN A 2 -7.98 2.04 11.49
CA ASN A 2 -8.71 2.02 10.22
C ASN A 2 -7.96 1.20 9.19
N THR A 3 -8.71 0.57 8.29
CA THR A 3 -8.15 -0.25 7.23
C THR A 3 -8.12 0.54 5.92
N TYR A 4 -7.02 0.39 5.18
CA TYR A 4 -6.84 1.03 3.89
C TYR A 4 -6.33 0.01 2.88
N ILE A 5 -6.73 0.19 1.64
CA ILE A 5 -6.29 -0.66 0.54
C ILE A 5 -5.56 0.25 -0.44
N ILE A 6 -4.27 -0.03 -0.65
CA ILE A 6 -3.42 0.77 -1.51
C ILE A 6 -3.17 -0.02 -2.78
N PHE A 7 -3.57 0.55 -3.91
CA PHE A 7 -3.31 0.00 -5.23
C PHE A 7 -2.14 0.76 -5.84
N SER A 8 -1.14 0.05 -6.31
CA SER A 8 0.04 0.66 -6.91
C SER A 8 0.23 0.18 -8.33
N ARG A 9 0.58 1.11 -9.22
CA ARG A 9 0.95 0.80 -10.60
C ARG A 9 2.31 1.42 -10.84
N PHE A 10 3.28 0.58 -11.14
CA PHE A 10 4.65 1.02 -11.35
C PHE A 10 4.87 1.45 -12.80
N SER A 11 5.79 2.41 -13.01
CA SER A 11 6.16 2.81 -14.36
C SER A 11 6.94 1.69 -15.03
N PRO A 12 6.98 1.66 -16.38
CA PRO A 12 7.77 0.65 -17.08
C PRO A 12 9.24 0.61 -16.66
N GLU A 13 9.78 1.73 -16.21
CA GLU A 13 11.17 1.82 -15.75
C GLU A 13 11.45 0.93 -14.55
N ALA A 14 10.45 0.70 -13.71
CA ALA A 14 10.61 -0.15 -12.53
C ALA A 14 10.70 -1.64 -12.90
N PHE A 15 10.29 -2.00 -14.10
CA PHE A 15 10.23 -3.37 -14.57
C PHE A 15 11.29 -3.72 -15.62
N ASP A 16 12.32 -2.89 -15.77
CA ASP A 16 13.37 -3.16 -16.76
C ASP A 16 14.11 -4.47 -16.45
N ASP A 17 14.15 -4.86 -15.16
CA ASP A 17 14.83 -6.07 -14.71
C ASP A 17 14.15 -6.55 -13.42
N PRO A 18 13.68 -7.81 -13.36
CA PRO A 18 13.04 -8.35 -12.15
C PRO A 18 13.91 -8.22 -10.90
N LYS A 19 15.22 -8.38 -11.04
CA LYS A 19 16.16 -8.25 -9.93
C LYS A 19 16.21 -6.81 -9.41
N HIS A 20 16.20 -5.86 -10.32
CA HIS A 20 16.18 -4.44 -9.99
C HIS A 20 14.87 -4.09 -9.26
N PHE A 21 13.76 -4.64 -9.72
CA PHE A 21 12.47 -4.45 -9.05
C PHE A 21 12.49 -4.99 -7.64
N LEU A 22 13.11 -6.13 -7.41
CA LEU A 22 13.23 -6.71 -6.08
C LEU A 22 13.99 -5.77 -5.12
N GLU A 23 15.08 -5.18 -5.61
CA GLU A 23 15.86 -4.21 -4.83
C GLU A 23 15.03 -2.96 -4.52
N LEU A 24 14.31 -2.46 -5.50
CA LEU A 24 13.44 -1.29 -5.35
C LEU A 24 12.38 -1.54 -4.30
N ALA A 25 11.72 -2.69 -4.37
CA ALA A 25 10.68 -3.06 -3.39
C ALA A 25 11.25 -3.11 -1.98
N GLY A 26 12.46 -3.64 -1.81
CA GLY A 26 13.14 -3.69 -0.53
C GLY A 26 13.46 -2.30 0.02
N GLN A 27 13.89 -1.38 -0.83
CA GLN A 27 14.19 0.00 -0.44
C GLN A 27 12.93 0.73 0.01
N VAL A 28 11.84 0.59 -0.74
CA VAL A 28 10.55 1.20 -0.41
C VAL A 28 10.05 0.66 0.93
N SER A 29 10.13 -0.65 1.14
CA SER A 29 9.69 -1.29 2.37
C SER A 29 10.47 -0.77 3.58
N LYS A 30 11.78 -0.65 3.47
CA LYS A 30 12.63 -0.11 4.55
C LYS A 30 12.26 1.33 4.88
N LYS A 31 12.04 2.13 3.86
CA LYS A 31 11.69 3.54 4.05
C LYS A 31 10.36 3.68 4.78
N ILE A 32 9.38 2.88 4.39
CA ILE A 32 8.07 2.89 5.05
C ILE A 32 8.18 2.49 6.51
N LYS A 33 8.91 1.42 6.81
CA LYS A 33 9.10 0.97 8.19
C LYS A 33 9.78 2.03 9.05
N SER A 34 10.76 2.73 8.49
CA SER A 34 11.49 3.77 9.19
C SER A 34 10.64 5.01 9.44
N ASP A 35 9.92 5.47 8.42
CA ASP A 35 9.26 6.78 8.45
C ASP A 35 7.79 6.72 8.87
N CYS A 36 7.18 5.54 8.82
CA CYS A 36 5.75 5.35 9.11
C CYS A 36 5.55 4.26 10.16
N PRO A 37 6.07 4.44 11.39
CA PRO A 37 5.98 3.39 12.40
C PRO A 37 4.56 3.10 12.87
N GLY A 38 3.62 4.03 12.64
CA GLY A 38 2.22 3.85 13.01
C GLY A 38 1.40 3.02 12.05
N VAL A 39 2.00 2.56 10.95
CA VAL A 39 1.30 1.78 9.94
C VAL A 39 1.57 0.30 10.16
N ARG A 40 0.50 -0.49 10.18
CA ARG A 40 0.56 -1.93 10.30
C ARG A 40 0.27 -2.57 8.95
N TRP A 41 1.26 -3.24 8.40
CA TRP A 41 1.10 -3.93 7.11
C TRP A 41 0.44 -5.28 7.35
N LYS A 42 -0.71 -5.50 6.73
CA LYS A 42 -1.49 -6.72 6.93
C LYS A 42 -1.21 -7.76 5.85
N ASP A 43 -1.23 -7.31 4.59
CA ASP A 43 -1.13 -8.22 3.46
C ASP A 43 -0.69 -7.48 2.21
N SER A 44 -0.08 -8.21 1.27
CA SER A 44 0.30 -7.66 -0.02
C SER A 44 0.12 -8.72 -1.09
N TYR A 45 -0.32 -8.30 -2.26
CA TYR A 45 -0.53 -9.19 -3.40
C TYR A 45 0.06 -8.57 -4.65
N ALA A 46 0.77 -9.37 -5.44
CA ALA A 46 1.10 -9.00 -6.81
C ALA A 46 -0.12 -9.33 -7.66
N THR A 47 -0.53 -8.40 -8.52
CA THR A 47 -1.75 -8.57 -9.31
C THR A 47 -1.46 -8.42 -10.79
N LEU A 48 -2.34 -8.94 -11.60
CA LEU A 48 -2.35 -8.74 -13.04
C LEU A 48 -3.49 -7.79 -13.38
N GLY A 49 -3.29 -6.97 -14.39
CA GLY A 49 -4.32 -6.07 -14.87
C GLY A 49 -3.98 -4.62 -14.59
N ARG A 50 -4.97 -3.89 -14.10
CA ARG A 50 -4.90 -2.44 -13.96
C ARG A 50 -3.85 -1.97 -12.96
N PHE A 51 -3.65 -2.73 -11.89
CA PHE A 51 -2.66 -2.44 -10.87
C PHE A 51 -1.67 -3.59 -10.76
N ASP A 52 -0.49 -3.29 -10.26
CA ASP A 52 0.59 -4.27 -10.13
C ASP A 52 0.67 -4.84 -8.73
N VAL A 53 0.33 -4.04 -7.71
CA VAL A 53 0.40 -4.44 -6.31
C VAL A 53 -0.83 -3.93 -5.57
N VAL A 54 -1.35 -4.76 -4.69
CA VAL A 54 -2.42 -4.39 -3.77
C VAL A 54 -1.92 -4.65 -2.35
N ASP A 55 -1.95 -3.61 -1.52
CA ASP A 55 -1.53 -3.69 -0.12
C ASP A 55 -2.71 -3.41 0.79
N ILE A 56 -2.84 -4.20 1.85
CA ILE A 56 -3.84 -3.99 2.87
C ILE A 56 -3.13 -3.58 4.14
N VAL A 57 -3.45 -2.40 4.64
CA VAL A 57 -2.73 -1.79 5.77
C VAL A 57 -3.70 -1.20 6.77
N GLU A 58 -3.23 -1.03 7.99
CA GLU A 58 -4.00 -0.40 9.07
C GLU A 58 -3.22 0.77 9.65
N ALA A 59 -3.93 1.82 9.99
CA ALA A 59 -3.37 2.97 10.71
C ALA A 59 -4.47 3.71 11.44
N SER A 60 -4.11 4.38 12.53
CA SER A 60 -5.05 5.19 13.29
C SER A 60 -5.23 6.57 12.66
N ASP A 61 -4.19 7.08 12.01
CA ASP A 61 -4.17 8.42 11.43
C ASP A 61 -4.05 8.34 9.91
N PRO A 62 -5.02 8.90 9.16
CA PRO A 62 -4.94 8.92 7.70
C PRO A 62 -3.67 9.58 7.17
N LYS A 63 -3.06 10.50 7.92
CA LYS A 63 -1.81 11.15 7.51
C LYS A 63 -0.67 10.16 7.35
N GLU A 64 -0.66 9.11 8.15
CA GLU A 64 0.34 8.05 8.02
C GLU A 64 0.17 7.32 6.68
N ILE A 65 -1.05 7.10 6.25
CA ILE A 65 -1.35 6.44 4.97
C ILE A 65 -0.97 7.34 3.79
N GLU A 66 -1.23 8.64 3.91
CA GLU A 66 -0.82 9.61 2.90
C GLU A 66 0.69 9.61 2.72
N LYS A 67 1.41 9.49 3.82
CA LYS A 67 2.87 9.42 3.82
C LYS A 67 3.37 8.14 3.16
N VAL A 68 2.74 7.01 3.45
CA VAL A 68 3.05 5.74 2.80
C VAL A 68 2.88 5.86 1.28
N ALA A 69 1.74 6.41 0.84
CA ALA A 69 1.47 6.59 -0.58
C ALA A 69 2.52 7.50 -1.24
N MET A 70 2.91 8.56 -0.56
CA MET A 70 3.96 9.47 -1.04
C MET A 70 5.28 8.76 -1.22
N ILE A 71 5.66 7.93 -0.25
CA ILE A 71 6.91 7.16 -0.32
C ILE A 71 6.89 6.19 -1.49
N ILE A 72 5.78 5.47 -1.67
CA ILE A 72 5.64 4.53 -2.78
C ILE A 72 5.79 5.26 -4.12
N ARG A 73 5.14 6.40 -4.26
CA ARG A 73 5.20 7.17 -5.50
C ARG A 73 6.59 7.75 -5.75
N ALA A 74 7.21 8.31 -4.72
CA ALA A 74 8.49 9.02 -4.86
C ALA A 74 9.66 8.05 -5.07
N PHE A 75 9.73 6.99 -4.29
CA PHE A 75 10.85 6.06 -4.34
C PHE A 75 10.58 4.82 -5.20
N GLY A 76 9.32 4.50 -5.40
CA GLY A 76 8.91 3.31 -6.14
C GLY A 76 8.62 3.56 -7.62
N HIS A 77 8.72 4.79 -8.10
CA HIS A 77 8.39 5.16 -9.49
C HIS A 77 7.01 4.65 -9.87
N SER A 78 6.00 5.04 -9.08
CA SER A 78 4.65 4.49 -9.25
C SER A 78 3.58 5.55 -9.10
N THR A 79 2.37 5.17 -9.48
CA THR A 79 1.15 5.88 -9.13
C THR A 79 0.37 5.02 -8.16
N THR A 80 -0.42 5.65 -7.27
CA THR A 80 -1.18 4.92 -6.27
C THR A 80 -2.61 5.41 -6.20
N GLU A 81 -3.49 4.51 -5.78
CA GLU A 81 -4.86 4.83 -5.44
C GLU A 81 -5.14 4.17 -4.10
N THR A 82 -5.64 4.93 -3.14
CA THR A 82 -5.89 4.41 -1.80
C THR A 82 -7.37 4.49 -1.48
N LEU A 83 -7.93 3.36 -1.05
CA LEU A 83 -9.32 3.29 -0.62
C LEU A 83 -9.35 3.07 0.88
N SER A 84 -10.29 3.74 1.55
CA SER A 84 -10.66 3.42 2.92
C SER A 84 -11.56 2.19 2.87
N GLY A 85 -11.26 1.18 3.66
CA GLY A 85 -12.04 -0.05 3.68
C GLY A 85 -12.45 -0.41 5.09
N THR A 86 -13.54 -1.15 5.19
CA THR A 86 -14.00 -1.70 6.45
C THR A 86 -14.03 -3.22 6.31
N PRO A 87 -13.44 -3.96 7.26
CA PRO A 87 -13.53 -5.43 7.20
C PRO A 87 -15.00 -5.85 7.06
N TRP A 88 -15.24 -6.81 6.20
CA TRP A 88 -16.58 -7.19 5.80
C TRP A 88 -17.49 -7.49 7.01
N ARG A 89 -16.97 -8.23 7.96
CA ARG A 89 -17.72 -8.57 9.17
C ARG A 89 -18.13 -7.32 9.97
N ASP A 90 -17.21 -6.39 10.12
CA ASP A 90 -17.49 -5.16 10.87
C ASP A 90 -18.54 -4.31 10.15
N PHE A 91 -18.49 -4.28 8.83
CA PHE A 91 -19.48 -3.59 8.03
C PHE A 91 -20.88 -4.20 8.25
N LEU A 92 -20.97 -5.52 8.18
CA LEU A 92 -22.22 -6.21 8.39
C LEU A 92 -22.76 -6.00 9.82
N ASP A 93 -21.89 -6.03 10.80
CA ASP A 93 -22.28 -5.79 12.19
C ASP A 93 -22.85 -4.39 12.39
N GLY A 94 -22.33 -3.40 11.66
CA GLY A 94 -22.86 -2.04 11.69
C GLY A 94 -24.26 -1.90 11.15
N LEU A 95 -24.70 -2.83 10.31
CA LEU A 95 -26.05 -2.82 9.74
C LEU A 95 -27.11 -3.40 10.66
N LYS A 96 -26.72 -3.99 11.77
CA LYS A 96 -27.65 -4.65 12.70
C LYS A 96 -28.42 -3.68 13.61
N LYS A 97 -28.16 -2.43 13.54
CA LYS A 97 -28.83 -1.41 14.36
C LYS A 97 -30.15 -0.96 13.77
#